data_c04a2ba364815654bfa77f390657f31e
#
_entry.id   c04a2ba364815654bfa77f390657f31e
#
_cell.length_a   1.000
_cell.length_b   1.000
_cell.length_c   1.000
_cell.angle_alpha   90.00
_cell.angle_beta   90.00
_cell.angle_gamma   90.00
#
_symmetry.space_group_name_H-M   'P 1'
#
loop_
_entity.id
_entity.type
_entity.pdbx_description
1 polymer ?
#
loop_
_entity_poly.entity_id
_entity_poly.type
_entity_poly.pdbx_seq_one_letter_code
_entity_poly.pdbx_strand_id
1 'polypeptide(L)'
;MASKEKKRKRVVTDSDLNDLALLSVLNQSCFNYERMQSIGFTAGMGPALKKIYKNDPKTLSKVLHDNLEFINTHNTLLPYLQGLMLSLYEGGEDPETVKKIKISLFGPLAGIGDALFWFTLLPITAGICASLSDQGNVLGPIVFFLVFFAAFLLRFPLARMGYKTGTKALDKLQENTKRVSNAASVLGVTILGGLIASYVTL
;
A
#
# COMPACT_ATOMS: atom_id res chain seq x y z
N MET A 1 26.99 -5.08 23.38
CA MET A 1 27.65 -3.95 22.71
C MET A 1 26.60 -3.26 21.84
N ALA A 2 26.10 -2.11 22.28
CA ALA A 2 25.10 -1.35 21.55
C ALA A 2 25.75 -0.71 20.31
N SER A 3 25.36 -1.17 19.12
CA SER A 3 25.71 -0.54 17.86
C SER A 3 25.15 0.88 17.86
N LYS A 4 26.02 1.89 17.85
CA LYS A 4 25.63 3.29 17.67
C LYS A 4 24.89 3.41 16.33
N GLU A 5 23.56 3.58 16.39
CA GLU A 5 22.72 3.95 15.25
C GLU A 5 23.27 5.21 14.57
N LYS A 6 23.89 5.02 13.44
CA LYS A 6 24.25 6.12 12.56
C LYS A 6 22.95 6.56 11.87
N LYS A 7 22.21 7.52 12.45
CA LYS A 7 21.05 8.14 11.82
C LYS A 7 21.44 8.57 10.40
N ARG A 8 21.03 7.79 9.38
CA ARG A 8 21.31 8.14 7.98
C ARG A 8 20.60 9.44 7.65
N LYS A 9 21.27 10.32 6.93
CA LYS A 9 20.68 11.60 6.48
C LYS A 9 19.53 11.27 5.51
N ARG A 10 18.37 11.90 5.72
CA ARG A 10 17.19 11.75 4.85
C ARG A 10 17.56 12.08 3.39
N VAL A 11 17.34 11.15 2.48
CA VAL A 11 17.61 11.25 1.04
C VAL A 11 16.30 11.31 0.25
N VAL A 12 15.28 10.57 0.72
CA VAL A 12 13.94 10.59 0.11
C VAL A 12 13.23 11.89 0.46
N THR A 13 12.87 12.65 -0.56
CA THR A 13 12.19 13.95 -0.44
C THR A 13 10.67 13.80 -0.54
N ASP A 14 9.94 14.85 -0.22
CA ASP A 14 8.48 14.87 -0.38
C ASP A 14 8.06 14.81 -1.86
N SER A 15 8.93 15.29 -2.79
CA SER A 15 8.74 15.08 -4.23
C SER A 15 8.83 13.61 -4.61
N ASP A 16 9.79 12.87 -4.07
CA ASP A 16 9.92 11.43 -4.33
C ASP A 16 8.69 10.65 -3.85
N LEU A 17 8.09 11.07 -2.74
CA LEU A 17 6.85 10.46 -2.22
C LEU A 17 5.63 10.82 -3.07
N ASN A 18 5.61 12.00 -3.71
CA ASN A 18 4.58 12.33 -4.69
C ASN A 18 4.75 11.51 -5.97
N ASP A 19 5.98 11.38 -6.47
CA ASP A 19 6.27 10.54 -7.63
C ASP A 19 5.90 9.07 -7.35
N LEU A 20 6.19 8.57 -6.15
CA LEU A 20 5.76 7.25 -5.70
C LEU A 20 4.23 7.11 -5.75
N ALA A 21 3.50 8.10 -5.23
CA ALA A 21 2.03 8.10 -5.23
C ALA A 21 1.46 8.11 -6.66
N LEU A 22 2.05 8.86 -7.56
CA LEU A 22 1.69 8.88 -8.98
C LEU A 22 2.01 7.56 -9.67
N LEU A 23 3.23 7.05 -9.53
CA LEU A 23 3.65 5.79 -10.14
C LEU A 23 2.86 4.58 -9.61
N SER A 24 2.33 4.67 -8.38
CA SER A 24 1.47 3.62 -7.82
C SER A 24 0.17 3.38 -8.61
N VAL A 25 -0.25 4.33 -9.46
CA VAL A 25 -1.39 4.17 -10.38
C VAL A 25 -1.11 3.05 -11.39
N LEU A 26 0.15 2.92 -11.79
CA LEU A 26 0.60 1.92 -12.74
C LEU A 26 0.86 0.54 -12.10
N ASN A 27 0.50 0.37 -10.83
CA ASN A 27 0.78 -0.88 -10.10
C ASN A 27 0.30 -2.14 -10.81
N GLN A 28 -0.84 -2.07 -11.48
CA GLN A 28 -1.44 -3.20 -12.17
C GLN A 28 -1.11 -3.27 -13.67
N SER A 29 -0.29 -2.37 -14.22
CA SER A 29 0.02 -2.37 -15.67
C SER A 29 0.79 -3.62 -16.14
N CYS A 30 1.51 -4.28 -15.23
CA CYS A 30 2.25 -5.52 -15.51
C CYS A 30 1.77 -6.68 -14.63
N PHE A 31 0.46 -6.72 -14.36
CA PHE A 31 -0.14 -7.76 -13.53
C PHE A 31 -0.01 -9.15 -14.20
N ASN A 32 0.33 -10.15 -13.39
CA ASN A 32 0.41 -11.54 -13.84
C ASN A 32 0.02 -12.50 -12.70
N TYR A 33 -0.38 -13.74 -13.04
CA TYR A 33 -0.86 -14.69 -12.05
C TYR A 33 0.21 -15.22 -11.10
N GLU A 34 1.49 -15.21 -11.50
CA GLU A 34 2.58 -15.77 -10.69
C GLU A 34 2.97 -14.83 -9.54
N ARG A 35 3.07 -13.54 -9.84
CA ARG A 35 3.63 -12.53 -8.90
C ARG A 35 2.70 -11.36 -8.63
N MET A 36 1.52 -11.37 -9.22
CA MET A 36 0.47 -10.36 -9.10
C MET A 36 0.97 -8.94 -9.40
N GLN A 37 1.10 -8.08 -8.40
CA GLN A 37 1.42 -6.66 -8.52
C GLN A 37 2.92 -6.35 -8.41
N SER A 38 3.79 -7.36 -8.30
CA SER A 38 5.20 -7.19 -7.91
C SER A 38 5.99 -6.25 -8.81
N ILE A 39 5.77 -6.30 -10.13
CA ILE A 39 6.51 -5.47 -11.08
C ILE A 39 6.14 -3.99 -10.89
N GLY A 40 4.85 -3.66 -10.86
CA GLY A 40 4.40 -2.29 -10.63
C GLY A 40 4.78 -1.76 -9.24
N PHE A 41 4.69 -2.62 -8.23
CA PHE A 41 5.13 -2.31 -6.87
C PHE A 41 6.61 -1.91 -6.82
N THR A 42 7.48 -2.71 -7.43
CA THR A 42 8.93 -2.46 -7.47
C THR A 42 9.27 -1.25 -8.33
N ALA A 43 8.62 -1.11 -9.49
CA ALA A 43 8.83 0.03 -10.39
C ALA A 43 8.49 1.36 -9.73
N GLY A 44 7.38 1.42 -8.95
CA GLY A 44 6.99 2.62 -8.22
C GLY A 44 8.04 3.09 -7.20
N MET A 45 8.73 2.16 -6.54
CA MET A 45 9.80 2.48 -5.59
C MET A 45 11.16 2.72 -6.26
N GLY A 46 11.35 2.27 -7.48
CA GLY A 46 12.63 2.25 -8.19
C GLY A 46 13.41 3.57 -8.16
N PRO A 47 12.79 4.73 -8.48
CA PRO A 47 13.48 6.02 -8.46
C PRO A 47 14.04 6.38 -7.07
N ALA A 48 13.26 6.18 -6.01
CA ALA A 48 13.67 6.47 -4.64
C ALA A 48 14.75 5.47 -4.15
N LEU A 49 14.61 4.18 -4.46
CA LEU A 49 15.62 3.16 -4.13
C LEU A 49 16.97 3.44 -4.79
N LYS A 50 16.98 3.93 -6.05
CA LYS A 50 18.22 4.36 -6.72
C LYS A 50 18.90 5.52 -6.00
N LYS A 51 18.14 6.42 -5.36
CA LYS A 51 18.70 7.50 -4.54
C LYS A 51 19.28 6.98 -3.23
N ILE A 52 18.54 6.07 -2.55
CA ILE A 52 18.96 5.49 -1.28
C ILE A 52 20.28 4.70 -1.45
N TYR A 53 20.35 3.88 -2.50
CA TYR A 53 21.50 2.98 -2.76
C TYR A 53 22.42 3.49 -3.86
N LYS A 54 22.52 4.83 -4.05
CA LYS A 54 23.33 5.44 -5.12
C LYS A 54 24.77 4.91 -5.18
N ASN A 55 25.36 4.64 -4.02
CA ASN A 55 26.76 4.19 -3.89
C ASN A 55 26.86 2.68 -3.60
N ASP A 56 25.77 1.93 -3.67
CA ASP A 56 25.74 0.49 -3.42
C ASP A 56 24.84 -0.24 -4.44
N PRO A 57 25.33 -0.43 -5.68
CA PRO A 57 24.55 -1.06 -6.73
C PRO A 57 24.27 -2.54 -6.44
N LYS A 58 25.09 -3.22 -5.62
CA LYS A 58 24.84 -4.62 -5.24
C LYS A 58 23.62 -4.74 -4.37
N THR A 59 23.53 -3.93 -3.31
CA THR A 59 22.34 -3.90 -2.44
C THR A 59 21.12 -3.41 -3.20
N LEU A 60 21.25 -2.42 -4.09
CA LEU A 60 20.14 -1.98 -4.94
C LEU A 60 19.58 -3.13 -5.78
N SER A 61 20.45 -3.89 -6.46
CA SER A 61 20.05 -5.03 -7.28
C SER A 61 19.32 -6.09 -6.44
N LYS A 62 19.85 -6.42 -5.26
CA LYS A 62 19.21 -7.36 -4.33
C LYS A 62 17.83 -6.87 -3.91
N VAL A 63 17.71 -5.61 -3.46
CA VAL A 63 16.45 -5.04 -3.00
C VAL A 63 15.40 -5.00 -4.12
N LEU A 64 15.79 -4.63 -5.33
CA LEU A 64 14.88 -4.65 -6.48
C LEU A 64 14.41 -6.08 -6.78
N HIS A 65 15.31 -7.05 -6.77
CA HIS A 65 14.97 -8.46 -7.00
C HIS A 65 14.04 -9.00 -5.91
N ASP A 66 14.32 -8.74 -4.64
CA ASP A 66 13.49 -9.19 -3.51
C ASP A 66 12.08 -8.58 -3.53
N ASN A 67 11.92 -7.41 -4.14
CA ASN A 67 10.60 -6.79 -4.30
C ASN A 67 9.81 -7.32 -5.50
N LEU A 68 10.43 -8.07 -6.42
CA LEU A 68 9.74 -8.77 -7.50
C LEU A 68 9.04 -10.07 -7.05
N GLU A 69 9.10 -10.43 -5.79
CA GLU A 69 8.32 -11.53 -5.23
C GLU A 69 6.84 -11.20 -5.16
N PHE A 70 6.02 -12.24 -5.00
CA PHE A 70 4.57 -12.13 -4.89
C PHE A 70 4.14 -11.01 -3.94
N ILE A 71 3.24 -10.17 -4.42
CA ILE A 71 2.51 -9.18 -3.64
C ILE A 71 1.14 -8.92 -4.28
N ASN A 72 0.11 -8.94 -3.45
CA ASN A 72 -1.24 -8.53 -3.84
C ASN A 72 -1.87 -7.74 -2.69
N THR A 73 -2.15 -6.48 -2.92
CA THR A 73 -2.73 -5.57 -1.92
C THR A 73 -3.65 -4.56 -2.59
N HIS A 74 -4.44 -3.82 -1.80
CA HIS A 74 -5.35 -2.83 -2.36
C HIS A 74 -4.59 -1.63 -2.92
N ASN A 75 -4.89 -1.26 -4.17
CA ASN A 75 -4.16 -0.23 -4.93
C ASN A 75 -4.12 1.14 -4.26
N THR A 76 -5.19 1.55 -3.57
CA THR A 76 -5.23 2.85 -2.89
C THR A 76 -4.33 2.87 -1.65
N LEU A 77 -4.17 1.73 -0.96
CA LEU A 77 -3.32 1.61 0.23
C LEU A 77 -1.86 1.25 -0.10
N LEU A 78 -1.58 0.84 -1.32
CA LEU A 78 -0.24 0.47 -1.78
C LEU A 78 0.83 1.55 -1.50
N PRO A 79 0.59 2.85 -1.77
CA PRO A 79 1.58 3.90 -1.50
C PRO A 79 1.99 4.00 -0.03
N TYR A 80 1.08 3.67 0.89
CA TYR A 80 1.40 3.59 2.31
C TYR A 80 2.47 2.52 2.58
N LEU A 81 2.27 1.31 2.04
CA LEU A 81 3.24 0.22 2.20
C LEU A 81 4.58 0.55 1.55
N GLN A 82 4.55 1.10 0.33
CA GLN A 82 5.76 1.52 -0.37
C GLN A 82 6.53 2.61 0.39
N GLY A 83 5.83 3.63 0.90
CA GLY A 83 6.43 4.69 1.71
C GLY A 83 7.07 4.16 2.99
N LEU A 84 6.40 3.24 3.69
CA LEU A 84 6.92 2.56 4.87
C LEU A 84 8.21 1.80 4.54
N MET A 85 8.21 1.02 3.46
CA MET A 85 9.40 0.26 3.06
C MET A 85 10.57 1.17 2.67
N LEU A 86 10.32 2.26 1.92
CA LEU A 86 11.37 3.23 1.58
C LEU A 86 12.02 3.83 2.83
N SER A 87 11.21 4.15 3.84
CA SER A 87 11.72 4.65 5.11
C SER A 87 12.62 3.64 5.85
N LEU A 88 12.24 2.35 5.83
CA LEU A 88 13.03 1.27 6.44
C LEU A 88 14.35 1.06 5.68
N TYR A 89 14.32 1.02 4.35
CA TYR A 89 15.53 0.91 3.53
C TYR A 89 16.47 2.11 3.74
N GLU A 90 15.93 3.33 3.78
CA GLU A 90 16.72 4.54 4.06
C GLU A 90 17.30 4.53 5.48
N GLY A 91 16.55 4.04 6.46
CA GLY A 91 17.02 3.81 7.83
C GLY A 91 18.17 2.80 7.95
N GLY A 92 18.40 2.02 6.90
CA GLY A 92 19.45 1.01 6.85
C GLY A 92 19.06 -0.32 7.45
N GLU A 93 17.75 -0.59 7.53
CA GLU A 93 17.26 -1.91 7.93
C GLU A 93 17.71 -2.99 6.94
N ASP A 94 17.92 -4.18 7.49
CA ASP A 94 18.29 -5.34 6.69
C ASP A 94 17.17 -5.66 5.67
N PRO A 95 17.49 -5.83 4.38
CA PRO A 95 16.53 -6.15 3.34
C PRO A 95 15.61 -7.34 3.66
N GLU A 96 16.12 -8.38 4.34
CA GLU A 96 15.34 -9.55 4.76
C GLU A 96 14.28 -9.17 5.81
N THR A 97 14.63 -8.26 6.71
CA THR A 97 13.69 -7.72 7.71
C THR A 97 12.59 -6.91 7.02
N VAL A 98 12.95 -6.03 6.09
CA VAL A 98 11.97 -5.24 5.32
C VAL A 98 11.05 -6.14 4.50
N LYS A 99 11.57 -7.21 3.90
CA LYS A 99 10.81 -8.23 3.19
C LYS A 99 9.78 -8.91 4.10
N LYS A 100 10.16 -9.31 5.31
CA LYS A 100 9.24 -9.93 6.28
C LYS A 100 8.12 -8.96 6.66
N ILE A 101 8.43 -7.67 6.84
CA ILE A 101 7.46 -6.63 7.12
C ILE A 101 6.49 -6.45 5.93
N LYS A 102 7.00 -6.43 4.68
CA LYS A 102 6.17 -6.41 3.47
C LYS A 102 5.16 -7.56 3.48
N ILE A 103 5.64 -8.78 3.69
CA ILE A 103 4.81 -10.00 3.68
C ILE A 103 3.74 -9.95 4.79
N SER A 104 4.07 -9.44 5.98
CA SER A 104 3.11 -9.36 7.08
C SER A 104 2.04 -8.29 6.90
N LEU A 105 2.27 -7.27 6.07
CA LEU A 105 1.39 -6.12 5.94
C LEU A 105 0.53 -6.10 4.66
N PHE A 106 0.99 -6.69 3.55
CA PHE A 106 0.24 -6.54 2.30
C PHE A 106 -1.14 -7.22 2.35
N GLY A 107 -1.27 -8.38 2.99
CA GLY A 107 -2.55 -9.07 3.17
C GLY A 107 -3.55 -8.27 4.02
N PRO A 108 -3.19 -7.86 5.23
CA PRO A 108 -4.00 -6.95 6.04
C PRO A 108 -4.44 -5.67 5.33
N LEU A 109 -3.52 -5.02 4.60
CA LEU A 109 -3.84 -3.82 3.82
C LEU A 109 -4.79 -4.13 2.66
N ALA A 110 -4.68 -5.32 2.03
CA ALA A 110 -5.64 -5.78 1.05
C ALA A 110 -7.05 -5.88 1.68
N GLY A 111 -7.18 -6.62 2.79
CA GLY A 111 -8.47 -6.81 3.47
C GLY A 111 -9.13 -5.49 3.89
N ILE A 112 -8.37 -4.56 4.47
CA ILE A 112 -8.88 -3.23 4.83
C ILE A 112 -9.29 -2.44 3.58
N GLY A 113 -8.46 -2.44 2.57
CA GLY A 113 -8.72 -1.70 1.35
C GLY A 113 -9.93 -2.22 0.58
N ASP A 114 -10.03 -3.54 0.43
CA ASP A 114 -11.15 -4.18 -0.26
C ASP A 114 -12.47 -3.93 0.48
N ALA A 115 -12.47 -4.04 1.81
CA ALA A 115 -13.66 -3.74 2.63
C ALA A 115 -14.13 -2.29 2.46
N LEU A 116 -13.21 -1.33 2.50
CA LEU A 116 -13.55 0.10 2.41
C LEU A 116 -13.92 0.51 1.00
N PHE A 117 -13.14 0.12 -0.01
CA PHE A 117 -13.30 0.65 -1.37
C PHE A 117 -14.20 -0.23 -2.23
N TRP A 118 -13.98 -1.58 -2.26
CA TRP A 118 -14.73 -2.47 -3.14
C TRP A 118 -16.08 -2.89 -2.55
N PHE A 119 -16.14 -3.17 -1.25
CA PHE A 119 -17.37 -3.67 -0.63
C PHE A 119 -18.22 -2.58 0.04
N THR A 120 -17.69 -1.37 0.22
CA THR A 120 -18.44 -0.26 0.84
C THR A 120 -18.58 0.92 -0.10
N LEU A 121 -17.47 1.59 -0.43
CA LEU A 121 -17.51 2.84 -1.18
C LEU A 121 -18.09 2.66 -2.58
N LEU A 122 -17.61 1.66 -3.32
CA LEU A 122 -18.04 1.42 -4.69
C LEU A 122 -19.54 1.09 -4.81
N PRO A 123 -20.09 0.09 -4.11
CA PRO A 123 -21.50 -0.27 -4.27
C PRO A 123 -22.45 0.85 -3.78
N ILE A 124 -22.13 1.53 -2.69
CA ILE A 124 -22.95 2.65 -2.19
C ILE A 124 -22.96 3.78 -3.22
N THR A 125 -21.77 4.21 -3.66
CA THR A 125 -21.66 5.31 -4.62
C THR A 125 -22.30 4.94 -5.96
N ALA A 126 -22.06 3.73 -6.47
CA ALA A 126 -22.63 3.26 -7.72
C ALA A 126 -24.18 3.20 -7.64
N GLY A 127 -24.74 2.67 -6.56
CA GLY A 127 -26.19 2.59 -6.37
C GLY A 127 -26.88 3.96 -6.36
N ILE A 128 -26.32 4.90 -5.58
CA ILE A 128 -26.86 6.27 -5.52
C ILE A 128 -26.73 6.97 -6.87
N CYS A 129 -25.56 6.90 -7.50
CA CYS A 129 -25.29 7.57 -8.76
C CYS A 129 -26.08 6.98 -9.94
N ALA A 130 -26.29 5.65 -9.95
CA ALA A 130 -27.14 5.00 -10.94
C ALA A 130 -28.58 5.47 -10.82
N SER A 131 -29.15 5.51 -9.60
CA SER A 131 -30.50 6.01 -9.36
C SER A 131 -30.70 7.46 -9.79
N LEU A 132 -29.71 8.33 -9.62
CA LEU A 132 -29.74 9.70 -10.13
C LEU A 132 -29.69 9.74 -11.66
N SER A 133 -28.87 8.90 -12.28
CA SER A 133 -28.72 8.82 -13.74
C SER A 133 -29.98 8.29 -14.43
N ASP A 134 -30.67 7.33 -13.83
CA ASP A 134 -31.96 6.80 -14.31
C ASP A 134 -33.06 7.86 -14.37
N GLN A 135 -32.96 8.87 -13.49
CA GLN A 135 -33.85 10.05 -13.48
C GLN A 135 -33.41 11.12 -14.51
N GLY A 136 -32.42 10.83 -15.36
CA GLY A 136 -31.87 11.80 -16.31
C GLY A 136 -30.95 12.86 -15.69
N ASN A 137 -30.55 12.69 -14.42
CA ASN A 137 -29.75 13.67 -13.70
C ASN A 137 -28.24 13.43 -13.93
N VAL A 138 -27.59 14.39 -14.58
CA VAL A 138 -26.15 14.35 -14.87
C VAL A 138 -25.25 14.43 -13.62
N LEU A 139 -25.82 14.73 -12.45
CA LEU A 139 -25.06 14.72 -11.20
C LEU A 139 -24.60 13.31 -10.83
N GLY A 140 -25.28 12.24 -11.26
CA GLY A 140 -24.89 10.87 -10.98
C GLY A 140 -23.43 10.58 -11.40
N PRO A 141 -23.08 10.65 -12.70
CA PRO A 141 -21.71 10.46 -13.17
C PRO A 141 -20.70 11.44 -12.56
N ILE A 142 -21.09 12.69 -12.35
CA ILE A 142 -20.20 13.71 -11.76
C ILE A 142 -19.81 13.35 -10.34
N VAL A 143 -20.80 13.01 -9.49
CA VAL A 143 -20.54 12.62 -8.09
C VAL A 143 -19.71 11.36 -8.04
N PHE A 144 -20.00 10.35 -8.88
CA PHE A 144 -19.21 9.13 -8.97
C PHE A 144 -17.74 9.44 -9.27
N PHE A 145 -17.48 10.26 -10.29
CA PHE A 145 -16.13 10.70 -10.64
C PHE A 145 -15.44 11.43 -9.49
N LEU A 146 -16.11 12.37 -8.84
CA LEU A 146 -15.51 13.16 -7.75
C LEU A 146 -15.15 12.30 -6.54
N VAL A 147 -15.97 11.32 -6.19
CA VAL A 147 -15.70 10.39 -5.08
C VAL A 147 -14.44 9.55 -5.38
N PHE A 148 -14.34 8.98 -6.58
CA PHE A 148 -13.17 8.18 -6.94
C PHE A 148 -11.93 9.01 -7.23
N PHE A 149 -12.09 10.26 -7.67
CA PHE A 149 -10.99 11.21 -7.76
C PHE A 149 -10.46 11.59 -6.35
N ALA A 150 -11.33 11.79 -5.37
CA ALA A 150 -10.91 11.98 -3.98
C ALA A 150 -10.18 10.74 -3.44
N ALA A 151 -10.67 9.53 -3.74
CA ALA A 151 -9.97 8.28 -3.39
C ALA A 151 -8.58 8.18 -4.06
N PHE A 152 -8.45 8.62 -5.30
CA PHE A 152 -7.14 8.74 -5.98
C PHE A 152 -6.21 9.71 -5.23
N LEU A 153 -6.71 10.86 -4.81
CA LEU A 153 -5.90 11.87 -4.09
C LEU A 153 -5.39 11.37 -2.73
N LEU A 154 -6.04 10.39 -2.10
CA LEU A 154 -5.57 9.77 -0.85
C LEU A 154 -4.20 9.10 -0.98
N ARG A 155 -3.75 8.75 -2.18
CA ARG A 155 -2.43 8.13 -2.42
C ARG A 155 -1.29 9.02 -1.91
N PHE A 156 -1.39 10.34 -2.08
CA PHE A 156 -0.36 11.29 -1.68
C PHE A 156 -0.15 11.36 -0.15
N PRO A 157 -1.18 11.61 0.67
CA PRO A 157 -1.00 11.58 2.12
C PRO A 157 -0.65 10.17 2.62
N LEU A 158 -1.15 9.10 2.01
CA LEU A 158 -0.83 7.73 2.40
C LEU A 158 0.65 7.39 2.19
N ALA A 159 1.26 7.80 1.08
CA ALA A 159 2.69 7.62 0.85
C ALA A 159 3.54 8.31 1.94
N ARG A 160 3.19 9.56 2.28
CA ARG A 160 3.87 10.31 3.34
C ARG A 160 3.63 9.72 4.72
N MET A 161 2.40 9.25 5.00
CA MET A 161 2.06 8.62 6.27
C MET A 161 2.84 7.32 6.44
N GLY A 162 2.89 6.47 5.40
CA GLY A 162 3.69 5.24 5.41
C GLY A 162 5.17 5.53 5.70
N TYR A 163 5.75 6.49 4.99
CA TYR A 163 7.13 6.90 5.20
C TYR A 163 7.39 7.41 6.63
N LYS A 164 6.51 8.26 7.17
CA LYS A 164 6.61 8.75 8.56
C LYS A 164 6.42 7.63 9.58
N THR A 165 5.58 6.65 9.29
CA THR A 165 5.36 5.50 10.16
C THR A 165 6.61 4.63 10.21
N GLY A 166 7.25 4.38 9.08
CA GLY A 166 8.49 3.61 9.02
C GLY A 166 9.60 4.22 9.88
N THR A 167 9.78 5.55 9.86
CA THR A 167 10.78 6.23 10.72
C THR A 167 10.48 6.12 12.21
N LYS A 168 9.21 5.99 12.61
CA LYS A 168 8.79 5.86 14.02
C LYS A 168 8.66 4.40 14.47
N ALA A 169 8.42 3.52 13.52
CA ALA A 169 8.11 2.13 13.77
C ALA A 169 9.36 1.29 14.04
N LEU A 170 10.54 1.77 13.65
CA LEU A 170 11.82 1.14 14.01
C LEU A 170 11.91 0.85 15.50
N ASP A 171 11.37 1.76 16.34
CA ASP A 171 11.35 1.59 17.80
C ASP A 171 10.19 0.70 18.32
N LYS A 172 9.12 0.49 17.53
CA LYS A 172 7.87 -0.16 17.99
C LYS A 172 7.44 -1.38 17.17
N LEU A 173 8.04 -1.63 16.01
CA LEU A 173 7.59 -2.71 15.10
C LEU A 173 7.78 -4.10 15.69
N GLN A 174 8.82 -4.31 16.50
CA GLN A 174 9.05 -5.59 17.17
C GLN A 174 7.93 -5.98 18.15
N GLU A 175 7.30 -4.98 18.79
CA GLU A 175 6.26 -5.20 19.79
C GLU A 175 4.84 -5.26 19.19
N ASN A 176 4.58 -4.56 18.10
CA ASN A 176 3.25 -4.42 17.51
C ASN A 176 2.95 -5.35 16.32
N THR A 177 3.94 -5.99 15.72
CA THR A 177 3.73 -6.86 14.54
C THR A 177 2.74 -7.99 14.83
N LYS A 178 2.78 -8.59 16.02
CA LYS A 178 1.80 -9.61 16.44
C LYS A 178 0.39 -9.03 16.60
N ARG A 179 0.26 -7.83 17.17
CA ARG A 179 -1.07 -7.18 17.37
C ARG A 179 -1.70 -6.77 16.05
N VAL A 180 -0.91 -6.21 15.13
CA VAL A 180 -1.37 -5.82 13.78
C VAL A 180 -1.75 -7.06 12.97
N SER A 181 -0.96 -8.12 13.00
CA SER A 181 -1.28 -9.38 12.33
C SER A 181 -2.54 -10.03 12.89
N ASN A 182 -2.72 -10.04 14.22
CA ASN A 182 -3.92 -10.60 14.85
C ASN A 182 -5.16 -9.76 14.54
N ALA A 183 -5.08 -8.43 14.63
CA ALA A 183 -6.19 -7.54 14.29
C ALA A 183 -6.60 -7.69 12.82
N ALA A 184 -5.65 -7.85 11.93
CA ALA A 184 -5.88 -8.07 10.50
C ALA A 184 -6.50 -9.44 10.22
N SER A 185 -6.07 -10.49 10.93
CA SER A 185 -6.68 -11.82 10.81
C SER A 185 -8.14 -11.81 11.30
N VAL A 186 -8.42 -11.15 12.42
CA VAL A 186 -9.79 -10.99 12.94
C VAL A 186 -10.66 -10.21 11.95
N LEU A 187 -10.15 -9.11 11.40
CA LEU A 187 -10.87 -8.31 10.40
C LEU A 187 -11.14 -9.12 9.12
N GLY A 188 -10.14 -9.83 8.61
CA GLY A 188 -10.26 -10.67 7.42
C GLY A 188 -11.31 -11.78 7.59
N VAL A 189 -11.31 -12.46 8.73
CA VAL A 189 -12.32 -13.50 9.05
C VAL A 189 -13.71 -12.91 9.23
N THR A 190 -13.82 -11.73 9.85
CA THR A 190 -15.10 -11.03 10.04
C THR A 190 -15.70 -10.61 8.69
N ILE A 191 -14.88 -10.07 7.78
CA ILE A 191 -15.32 -9.68 6.43
C ILE A 191 -15.74 -10.90 5.62
N LEU A 192 -14.95 -11.98 5.65
CA LEU A 192 -15.30 -13.25 5.00
C LEU A 192 -16.61 -13.81 5.55
N GLY A 193 -16.80 -13.82 6.86
CA GLY A 193 -18.04 -14.24 7.49
C GLY A 193 -19.24 -13.38 7.09
N GLY A 194 -19.07 -12.07 7.04
CA GLY A 194 -20.09 -11.11 6.58
C GLY A 194 -20.45 -11.32 5.11
N LEU A 195 -19.47 -11.56 4.25
CA LEU A 195 -19.70 -11.86 2.82
C LEU A 195 -20.45 -13.18 2.65
N ILE A 196 -20.03 -14.25 3.33
CA ILE A 196 -20.73 -15.54 3.28
C ILE A 196 -22.18 -15.37 3.74
N ALA A 197 -22.42 -14.67 4.84
CA ALA A 197 -23.77 -14.41 5.35
C ALA A 197 -24.62 -13.56 4.37
N SER A 198 -24.01 -12.67 3.60
CA SER A 198 -24.72 -11.83 2.62
C SER A 198 -25.08 -12.57 1.32
N TYR A 199 -24.29 -13.60 0.95
CA TYR A 199 -24.50 -14.34 -0.30
C TYR A 199 -25.20 -15.69 -0.11
N VAL A 200 -25.23 -16.23 1.09
CA VAL A 200 -26.00 -17.45 1.42
C VAL A 200 -27.42 -17.03 1.84
N THR A 201 -28.30 -16.87 0.87
CA THR A 201 -29.76 -16.86 1.12
C THR A 201 -30.19 -18.32 1.34
N LEU A 202 -30.59 -18.65 2.56
CA LEU A 202 -31.31 -19.89 2.91
C LEU A 202 -32.73 -19.86 2.36
#